data_5024e32ef805041b9de8ca10888e4652
#
_entry.id   5024e32ef805041b9de8ca10888e4652
#
_cell.length_a   1.000
_cell.length_b   1.000
_cell.length_c   1.000
_cell.angle_alpha   90.00
_cell.angle_beta   90.00
_cell.angle_gamma   90.00
#
_symmetry.space_group_name_H-M   'P 1'
#
loop_
_entity.id
_entity.type
_entity.pdbx_description
1 polymer ?
#
loop_
_entity_poly.entity_id
_entity_poly.type
_entity_poly.pdbx_seq_one_letter_code
_entity_poly.pdbx_strand_id
1 'polypeptide(L)' 'MDREKFLEQLLPLVGGKENTSLCEFQSDALHLTLKDAGLVEESAVRALPEVTSAKLRRGHLTLSFGASDGKE' A
#
# COMPACT_ATOMS: atom_id res chain seq x y z
N MET A 1 -1.83 -9.11 -10.85
CA MET A 1 -0.88 -8.13 -10.31
C MET A 1 0.35 -8.83 -9.76
N ASP A 2 1.50 -8.31 -10.05
CA ASP A 2 2.75 -8.83 -9.49
C ASP A 2 3.00 -8.15 -8.15
N ARG A 3 2.89 -8.89 -7.08
CA ARG A 3 3.01 -8.33 -5.73
C ARG A 3 4.39 -7.77 -5.45
N GLU A 4 5.43 -8.44 -5.92
CA GLU A 4 6.79 -7.96 -5.71
C GLU A 4 7.04 -6.64 -6.42
N LYS A 5 6.60 -6.53 -7.68
CA LYS A 5 6.75 -5.29 -8.42
C LYS A 5 5.94 -4.16 -7.79
N PHE A 6 4.76 -4.49 -7.31
CA PHE A 6 3.94 -3.51 -6.64
C PHE A 6 4.64 -2.98 -5.39
N LEU A 7 5.21 -3.89 -4.59
CA LEU A 7 5.94 -3.47 -3.39
C LEU A 7 7.16 -2.63 -3.72
N GLU A 8 7.87 -2.95 -4.80
CA GLU A 8 9.01 -2.14 -5.22
C GLU A 8 8.61 -0.71 -5.54
N GLN A 9 7.43 -0.52 -6.08
CA GLN A 9 6.92 0.81 -6.36
C GLN A 9 6.38 1.49 -5.10
N LEU A 10 5.81 0.71 -4.21
CA LEU A 10 5.16 1.23 -3.02
C LEU A 10 6.14 1.64 -1.93
N LEU A 11 7.17 0.85 -1.70
CA LEU A 11 8.08 1.07 -0.58
C LEU A 11 8.68 2.47 -0.53
N PRO A 12 9.16 3.04 -1.65
CA PRO A 12 9.67 4.42 -1.59
C PRO A 12 8.61 5.43 -1.18
N LEU A 13 7.35 5.11 -1.42
CA LEU A 13 6.25 6.04 -1.12
C LEU A 13 5.83 6.00 0.34
N VAL A 14 6.25 4.98 1.07
CA VAL A 14 5.89 4.82 2.47
C VAL A 14 7.11 4.90 3.40
N GLY A 15 8.19 5.46 2.90
CA GLY A 15 9.40 5.63 3.70
C GLY A 15 10.39 4.49 3.62
N GLY A 16 10.16 3.57 2.69
CA GLY A 16 11.08 2.48 2.46
C GLY A 16 10.79 1.27 3.35
N LYS A 17 11.54 0.21 3.09
CA LYS A 17 11.39 -1.05 3.79
C LYS A 17 11.65 -0.90 5.29
N GLU A 18 12.57 -0.02 5.66
CA GLU A 18 12.92 0.21 7.04
C GLU A 18 11.78 0.82 7.85
N ASN A 19 10.89 1.54 7.18
CA ASN A 19 9.74 2.15 7.83
C ASN A 19 8.56 1.18 7.95
N THR A 20 8.64 0.04 7.29
CA THR A 20 7.56 -0.94 7.26
C THR A 20 7.86 -2.07 8.24
N SER A 21 7.12 -2.14 9.33
CA SER A 21 7.31 -3.20 10.32
C SER A 21 6.47 -4.42 10.03
N LEU A 22 5.37 -4.27 9.29
CA LEU A 22 4.52 -5.37 8.89
C LEU A 22 4.00 -5.11 7.49
N CYS A 23 3.99 -6.14 6.68
CA CYS A 23 3.43 -6.08 5.33
C CYS A 23 2.68 -7.38 5.08
N GLU A 24 1.37 -7.29 4.92
CA GLU A 24 0.54 -8.48 4.76
C GLU A 24 -0.46 -8.30 3.62
N PHE A 25 -0.38 -9.19 2.65
CA PHE A 25 -1.37 -9.20 1.56
C PHE A 25 -2.58 -10.04 1.98
N GLN A 26 -3.74 -9.49 1.70
CA GLN A 26 -5.00 -10.22 1.80
C GLN A 26 -5.57 -10.33 0.40
N SER A 27 -6.74 -10.95 0.26
CA SER A 27 -7.26 -11.28 -1.07
C SER A 27 -7.35 -10.07 -2.00
N ASP A 28 -7.77 -8.93 -1.49
CA ASP A 28 -7.95 -7.72 -2.30
C ASP A 28 -7.42 -6.48 -1.61
N ALA A 29 -6.55 -6.67 -0.65
CA ALA A 29 -6.03 -5.55 0.14
C ALA A 29 -4.61 -5.83 0.60
N LEU A 30 -3.90 -4.76 0.94
CA LEU A 30 -2.57 -4.84 1.51
C LEU A 30 -2.57 -4.05 2.80
N HIS A 31 -2.13 -4.68 3.88
CA HIS A 31 -2.03 -4.04 5.17
C HIS A 31 -0.57 -3.84 5.55
N LEU A 32 -0.23 -2.60 5.86
CA LEU A 32 1.11 -2.22 6.25
C LEU A 32 1.07 -1.58 7.63
N THR A 33 2.05 -1.91 8.46
CA THR A 33 2.27 -1.19 9.71
C THR A 33 3.56 -0.41 9.56
N LEU A 34 3.50 0.89 9.75
CA LEU A 34 4.61 1.80 9.53
C LEU A 34 5.09 2.37 10.85
N LYS A 35 6.40 2.53 10.96
CA LYS A 35 7.01 3.11 12.15
C LYS A 35 6.76 4.62 12.22
N ASP A 36 6.81 5.28 11.08
CA ASP A 36 6.57 6.71 10.97
C ASP A 36 5.60 6.99 9.84
N ALA A 37 4.36 7.27 10.20
CA ALA A 37 3.31 7.56 9.24
C ALA A 37 3.57 8.85 8.46
N GLY A 38 4.38 9.74 9.01
CA GLY A 38 4.72 11.00 8.35
C GLY A 38 5.56 10.82 7.10
N LEU A 39 6.15 9.64 6.91
CA LEU A 39 6.95 9.36 5.72
C LEU A 39 6.11 8.84 4.55
N VAL A 40 4.81 8.66 4.76
CA VAL A 40 3.92 8.15 3.71
C VAL A 40 3.48 9.28 2.81
N GLU A 41 3.63 9.07 1.51
CA GLU A 41 3.15 10.00 0.51
C GLU A 41 1.82 9.49 -0.04
N GLU A 42 0.75 9.80 0.68
CA GLU A 42 -0.58 9.28 0.35
C GLU A 42 -1.01 9.59 -1.08
N SER A 43 -0.75 10.80 -1.54
CA SER A 43 -1.13 11.19 -2.90
C SER A 43 -0.49 10.30 -3.95
N ALA A 44 0.80 10.00 -3.75
CA ALA A 44 1.53 9.13 -4.67
C ALA A 44 1.02 7.69 -4.59
N VAL A 45 0.71 7.23 -3.39
CA VAL A 45 0.16 5.89 -3.20
C VAL A 45 -1.17 5.75 -3.92
N ARG A 46 -2.03 6.74 -3.78
CA ARG A 46 -3.35 6.72 -4.44
C ARG A 46 -3.25 6.84 -5.95
N ALA A 47 -2.14 7.37 -6.43
CA ALA A 47 -1.92 7.51 -7.88
C ALA A 47 -1.51 6.20 -8.54
N LEU A 48 -1.18 5.18 -7.76
CA LEU A 48 -0.81 3.90 -8.32
C LEU A 48 -2.02 3.25 -8.99
N PRO A 49 -1.86 2.74 -10.22
CA PRO A 49 -3.01 2.21 -10.97
C PRO A 49 -3.66 0.99 -10.31
N GLU A 50 -2.89 0.24 -9.53
CA GLU A 50 -3.42 -0.94 -8.86
C GLU A 50 -4.27 -0.60 -7.64
N VAL A 51 -4.11 0.61 -7.10
CA VAL A 51 -4.76 1.01 -5.85
C VAL A 51 -6.06 1.74 -6.14
N THR A 52 -7.17 1.24 -5.60
CA THR A 52 -8.46 1.91 -5.72
C THR A 52 -8.74 2.81 -4.53
N SER A 53 -8.22 2.47 -3.37
CA SER A 53 -8.34 3.34 -2.21
C SER A 53 -7.19 3.09 -1.24
N ALA A 54 -6.89 4.09 -0.44
CA ALA A 54 -5.83 4.00 0.55
C ALA A 54 -6.30 4.70 1.82
N LYS A 55 -6.08 4.05 2.95
CA LYS A 55 -6.41 4.61 4.25
C LYS A 55 -5.21 4.51 5.17
N LEU A 56 -4.86 5.61 5.80
CA LEU A 56 -3.77 5.64 6.76
C LEU A 56 -4.32 6.05 8.12
N ARG A 57 -4.13 5.17 9.11
CA ARG A 57 -4.59 5.43 10.47
C ARG A 57 -3.55 4.96 11.46
N ARG A 58 -3.02 5.88 12.26
CA ARG A 58 -2.11 5.56 13.36
C ARG A 58 -0.98 4.62 12.94
N GLY A 59 -0.40 4.88 11.78
CA GLY A 59 0.69 4.05 11.28
C GLY A 59 0.25 2.78 10.58
N HIS A 60 -1.05 2.55 10.46
CA HIS A 60 -1.58 1.43 9.67
C HIS A 60 -2.08 1.92 8.34
N LEU A 61 -1.46 1.45 7.29
CA LEU A 61 -1.85 1.79 5.93
C LEU A 61 -2.58 0.61 5.31
N THR A 62 -3.80 0.84 4.86
CA THR A 62 -4.59 -0.18 4.18
C THR A 62 -4.83 0.26 2.77
N LEU A 63 -4.41 -0.56 1.82
CA LEU A 63 -4.61 -0.32 0.40
C LEU A 63 -5.60 -1.32 -0.14
N SER A 64 -6.58 -0.82 -0.88
CA SER A 64 -7.53 -1.70 -1.57
C SER A 64 -7.18 -1.74 -3.04
N PHE A 65 -7.26 -2.92 -3.63
CA PHE A 65 -6.99 -3.10 -5.05
C PHE A 65 -8.29 -3.25 -5.80
N GLY A 66 -8.37 -2.60 -6.96
CA GLY A 66 -9.56 -2.63 -7.76
C GLY A 66 -9.66 -3.90 -8.60
N ALA A 67 -10.05 -4.84 -8.04
CA ALA A 67 -10.16 -6.10 -8.77
C ALA A 67 -11.44 -6.23 -9.60
N SER A 68 -11.11 -5.60 -9.39
CA SER A 68 -11.76 -5.81 -9.63
C SER A 68 -12.10 -6.11 -10.40
N ASP A 69 -11.71 -6.08 -10.63
CA ASP A 69 -12.07 -6.33 -11.15
C ASP A 69 -12.58 -6.85 -11.48
N GLY A 70 -12.64 -6.80 -11.56
CA GLY A 70 -13.10 -7.38 -11.77
C GLY A 70 -13.65 -7.79 -12.11
N LYS A 71 -13.70 -7.90 -12.21
CA LYS A 71 -14.31 -8.46 -12.39
C LYS A 71 -14.56 -8.82 -12.85
N GLU A 72 -14.16 -8.67 -13.10
CA GLU A 72 -14.36 -9.17 -13.35
C GLU A 72 -14.58 -9.54 -13.48
#